data_1bf658c3fe524e229e61d451f4d2363b
#
_entry.id   1bf658c3fe524e229e61d451f4d2363b
#
_cell.length_a   1.000
_cell.length_b   1.000
_cell.length_c   1.000
_cell.angle_alpha   90.00
_cell.angle_beta   90.00
_cell.angle_gamma   90.00
#
_symmetry.space_group_name_H-M   'P 1'
#
loop_
_entity.id
_entity.type
_entity.pdbx_description
1 polymer ?
#
loop_
_entity_poly.entity_id
_entity_poly.type
_entity_poly.pdbx_seq_one_letter_code
_entity_poly.pdbx_strand_id
1 'polypeptide(L)'
;MKRLALLFAFAFIGVTALFSQSQTQYDDESDFRIRPLDGKTAEIIRYAGTKQAVRIPQRIQGMTVTAIGNGAFKEKELISVTIPNGVTSIGDGVFEDNQLTGVTIPNSVTVIGDGAFMGNQLSSVTIPNSVTSIGSFTFAKNQLSNVTIPNSVTVIGDGAFMGNQLTSVTISNSITYIGFLVFANNQLSSVTIPNSVTVIGDLAFIENRLTSVTIPNSVTDINEMAFAYNQLTGVTIPNSVTVIGGWVFAENQLTVITIGANVKLGGDLYFNHANPGVNFYPAFDSGFDDFYNAQGRRAGTYTYRNGSWSVR
;
A
#
# COMPACT_ATOMS: atom_id res chain seq x y z
N MET A 1 93.83 -3.57 15.98
CA MET A 1 92.42 -3.58 16.42
C MET A 1 91.57 -2.86 15.30
N LYS A 2 90.97 -3.69 14.46
CA LYS A 2 90.16 -3.16 13.34
C LYS A 2 88.69 -3.17 13.77
N ARG A 3 88.05 -2.01 13.81
CA ARG A 3 86.61 -1.89 14.07
C ARG A 3 85.85 -2.08 12.77
N LEU A 4 85.02 -3.08 12.71
CA LEU A 4 84.09 -3.37 11.60
C LEU A 4 82.86 -2.52 11.78
N ALA A 5 82.56 -1.63 10.83
CA ALA A 5 81.32 -0.84 10.80
C ALA A 5 80.26 -1.62 10.01
N LEU A 6 79.20 -2.00 10.69
CA LEU A 6 78.05 -2.67 10.08
C LEU A 6 77.04 -1.59 9.59
N LEU A 7 76.87 -1.45 8.27
CA LEU A 7 75.81 -0.62 7.67
C LEU A 7 74.50 -1.39 7.67
N PHE A 8 73.51 -0.94 8.45
CA PHE A 8 72.11 -1.38 8.32
C PHE A 8 71.43 -0.54 7.23
N ALA A 9 71.13 -1.16 6.11
CA ALA A 9 70.25 -0.59 5.10
C ALA A 9 68.77 -0.89 5.51
N PHE A 10 68.06 0.14 5.93
CA PHE A 10 66.60 0.04 6.10
C PHE A 10 65.93 0.12 4.73
N ALA A 11 65.43 -1.02 4.28
CA ALA A 11 64.51 -1.07 3.15
C ALA A 11 63.13 -0.56 3.60
N PHE A 12 62.74 0.63 3.23
CA PHE A 12 61.36 1.12 3.35
C PHE A 12 60.46 0.38 2.33
N ILE A 13 59.83 -0.66 2.79
CA ILE A 13 58.72 -1.27 2.02
C ILE A 13 57.50 -0.33 2.20
N GLY A 14 57.28 0.50 1.22
CA GLY A 14 56.05 1.29 1.13
C GLY A 14 54.84 0.37 0.94
N VAL A 15 54.12 0.11 2.02
CA VAL A 15 52.78 -0.47 1.93
C VAL A 15 51.87 0.62 1.37
N THR A 16 51.71 0.65 0.07
CA THR A 16 50.58 1.34 -0.56
C THR A 16 49.33 0.55 -0.18
N ALA A 17 48.63 1.01 0.85
CA ALA A 17 47.26 0.56 1.13
C ALA A 17 46.43 0.90 -0.09
N LEU A 18 46.15 -0.08 -0.91
CA LEU A 18 45.10 -0.04 -1.93
C LEU A 18 43.79 0.11 -1.16
N PHE A 19 43.38 1.37 -0.90
CA PHE A 19 41.98 1.65 -0.64
C PHE A 19 41.24 1.34 -1.94
N SER A 20 40.78 0.11 -2.07
CA SER A 20 39.71 -0.22 -3.00
C SER A 20 38.49 0.58 -2.55
N GLN A 21 38.34 1.80 -3.10
CA GLN A 21 37.03 2.40 -3.20
C GLN A 21 36.18 1.38 -3.98
N SER A 22 35.22 0.74 -3.32
CA SER A 22 34.19 0.02 -4.00
C SER A 22 33.42 1.09 -4.80
N GLN A 23 33.90 1.38 -6.00
CA GLN A 23 33.09 2.12 -6.96
C GLN A 23 31.82 1.31 -7.11
N THR A 24 30.69 1.91 -6.80
CA THR A 24 29.36 1.36 -7.08
C THR A 24 29.30 1.19 -8.59
N GLN A 25 29.69 0.01 -9.08
CA GLN A 25 29.71 -0.25 -10.51
C GLN A 25 28.27 -0.41 -10.95
N TYR A 26 27.77 0.57 -11.67
CA TYR A 26 26.48 0.51 -12.37
C TYR A 26 26.52 -0.53 -13.49
N ASP A 27 25.36 -0.97 -13.92
CA ASP A 27 25.25 -1.89 -15.06
C ASP A 27 25.54 -1.16 -16.39
N ASP A 28 25.86 -1.94 -17.42
CA ASP A 28 26.21 -1.41 -18.73
C ASP A 28 25.04 -0.62 -19.32
N GLU A 29 25.31 0.56 -19.84
CA GLU A 29 24.30 1.41 -20.46
C GLU A 29 23.59 0.73 -21.64
N SER A 30 24.25 -0.21 -22.34
CA SER A 30 23.68 -0.97 -23.44
C SER A 30 22.54 -1.90 -23.03
N ASP A 31 22.44 -2.24 -21.72
CA ASP A 31 21.33 -3.02 -21.17
C ASP A 31 20.02 -2.24 -21.08
N PHE A 32 20.08 -0.90 -21.27
CA PHE A 32 18.92 -0.02 -21.12
C PHE A 32 18.52 0.63 -22.44
N ARG A 33 17.24 0.61 -22.77
CA ARG A 33 16.67 1.40 -23.85
C ARG A 33 16.06 2.65 -23.23
N ILE A 34 16.44 3.80 -23.77
CA ILE A 34 15.99 5.10 -23.26
C ILE A 34 15.23 5.89 -24.31
N ARG A 35 14.41 6.81 -23.82
CA ARG A 35 13.77 7.88 -24.60
C ARG A 35 14.26 9.22 -24.06
N PRO A 36 14.92 10.05 -24.88
CA PRO A 36 15.23 11.42 -24.47
C PRO A 36 13.97 12.23 -24.17
N LEU A 37 13.99 13.04 -23.10
CA LEU A 37 12.88 13.90 -22.71
C LEU A 37 13.10 15.34 -23.17
N ASP A 38 14.30 15.90 -22.94
CA ASP A 38 14.65 17.30 -23.25
C ASP A 38 16.09 17.48 -23.76
N GLY A 39 16.74 16.41 -24.22
CA GLY A 39 18.13 16.38 -24.64
C GLY A 39 19.16 16.37 -23.50
N LYS A 40 18.76 16.52 -22.25
CA LYS A 40 19.60 16.43 -21.05
C LYS A 40 19.18 15.31 -20.11
N THR A 41 17.90 14.97 -20.13
CA THR A 41 17.27 13.94 -19.31
C THR A 41 16.69 12.83 -20.17
N ALA A 42 16.55 11.65 -19.59
CA ALA A 42 16.02 10.48 -20.26
C ALA A 42 15.10 9.67 -19.35
N GLU A 43 14.18 8.98 -19.99
CA GLU A 43 13.36 7.92 -19.42
C GLU A 43 13.89 6.57 -19.87
N ILE A 44 14.00 5.62 -18.95
CA ILE A 44 14.24 4.20 -19.30
C ILE A 44 12.92 3.61 -19.74
N ILE A 45 12.83 3.17 -20.99
CA ILE A 45 11.61 2.55 -21.55
C ILE A 45 11.66 1.02 -21.56
N ARG A 46 12.85 0.42 -21.40
CA ARG A 46 13.02 -1.03 -21.33
C ARG A 46 14.39 -1.42 -20.81
N TYR A 47 14.41 -2.41 -19.92
CA TYR A 47 15.59 -3.19 -19.57
C TYR A 47 15.75 -4.36 -20.55
N ALA A 48 16.87 -4.44 -21.23
CA ALA A 48 17.20 -5.49 -22.21
C ALA A 48 18.29 -6.45 -21.70
N GLY A 49 18.85 -6.19 -20.52
CA GLY A 49 19.85 -7.04 -19.89
C GLY A 49 19.25 -8.33 -19.31
N THR A 50 20.11 -9.21 -18.82
CA THR A 50 19.74 -10.53 -18.27
C THR A 50 20.09 -10.67 -16.79
N LYS A 51 20.66 -9.64 -16.15
CA LYS A 51 20.99 -9.68 -14.73
C LYS A 51 19.74 -9.59 -13.87
N GLN A 52 19.72 -10.38 -12.81
CA GLN A 52 18.63 -10.34 -11.80
C GLN A 52 18.89 -9.29 -10.70
N ALA A 53 20.14 -8.86 -10.52
CA ALA A 53 20.50 -7.76 -9.61
C ALA A 53 20.97 -6.57 -10.45
N VAL A 54 20.14 -5.54 -10.54
CA VAL A 54 20.33 -4.41 -11.45
C VAL A 54 20.67 -3.14 -10.69
N ARG A 55 21.73 -2.45 -11.13
CA ARG A 55 22.10 -1.12 -10.66
C ARG A 55 21.93 -0.12 -11.79
N ILE A 56 20.79 0.56 -11.80
CA ILE A 56 20.45 1.52 -12.86
C ILE A 56 21.46 2.69 -12.86
N PRO A 57 22.10 2.99 -14.02
CA PRO A 57 23.02 4.13 -14.12
C PRO A 57 22.31 5.47 -13.88
N GLN A 58 23.01 6.42 -13.23
CA GLN A 58 22.50 7.78 -13.08
C GLN A 58 22.43 8.53 -14.42
N ARG A 59 23.27 8.15 -15.36
CA ARG A 59 23.32 8.72 -16.71
C ARG A 59 23.44 7.58 -17.73
N ILE A 60 22.78 7.76 -18.87
CA ILE A 60 22.85 6.85 -20.02
C ILE A 60 23.00 7.72 -21.27
N GLN A 61 23.97 7.43 -22.11
CA GLN A 61 24.31 8.23 -23.29
C GLN A 61 24.49 9.73 -22.98
N GLY A 62 25.08 10.02 -21.82
CA GLY A 62 25.29 11.39 -21.36
C GLY A 62 24.07 12.09 -20.77
N MET A 63 22.86 11.54 -20.87
CA MET A 63 21.63 12.09 -20.31
C MET A 63 21.37 11.58 -18.90
N THR A 64 20.86 12.43 -18.02
CA THR A 64 20.48 12.05 -16.64
C THR A 64 19.17 11.23 -16.67
N VAL A 65 19.17 10.08 -16.02
CA VAL A 65 17.95 9.26 -15.85
C VAL A 65 17.05 9.90 -14.81
N THR A 66 15.90 10.40 -15.25
CA THR A 66 14.91 11.06 -14.37
C THR A 66 13.56 10.35 -14.31
N ALA A 67 13.31 9.39 -15.21
CA ALA A 67 12.10 8.62 -15.22
C ALA A 67 12.37 7.15 -15.56
N ILE A 68 11.55 6.27 -15.01
CA ILE A 68 11.46 4.87 -15.40
C ILE A 68 10.05 4.65 -15.94
N GLY A 69 9.96 4.35 -17.24
CA GLY A 69 8.70 4.27 -17.99
C GLY A 69 7.95 2.97 -17.73
N ASN A 70 6.69 2.96 -18.14
CA ASN A 70 5.75 1.89 -17.90
C ASN A 70 6.30 0.53 -18.35
N GLY A 71 6.24 -0.47 -17.46
CA GLY A 71 6.67 -1.84 -17.71
C GLY A 71 8.16 -2.02 -18.00
N ALA A 72 9.01 -1.02 -17.81
CA ALA A 72 10.41 -1.05 -18.25
C ALA A 72 11.21 -2.26 -17.73
N PHE A 73 10.87 -2.76 -16.54
CA PHE A 73 11.49 -3.93 -15.89
C PHE A 73 10.47 -5.02 -15.54
N LYS A 74 9.28 -5.01 -16.14
CA LYS A 74 8.24 -6.00 -15.88
C LYS A 74 8.71 -7.40 -16.27
N GLU A 75 8.43 -8.41 -15.42
CA GLU A 75 8.71 -9.83 -15.68
C GLU A 75 10.19 -10.09 -16.05
N LYS A 76 11.13 -9.53 -15.28
CA LYS A 76 12.59 -9.67 -15.48
C LYS A 76 13.26 -10.59 -14.47
N GLU A 77 12.48 -11.26 -13.60
CA GLU A 77 12.99 -12.12 -12.54
C GLU A 77 13.99 -11.39 -11.60
N LEU A 78 13.84 -10.08 -11.44
CA LEU A 78 14.75 -9.28 -10.64
C LEU A 78 14.65 -9.65 -9.16
N ILE A 79 15.79 -9.91 -8.54
CA ILE A 79 15.91 -10.13 -7.08
C ILE A 79 16.29 -8.84 -6.34
N SER A 80 16.91 -7.91 -7.02
CA SER A 80 17.24 -6.59 -6.45
C SER A 80 17.37 -5.52 -7.54
N VAL A 81 17.04 -4.28 -7.18
CA VAL A 81 17.23 -3.11 -8.03
C VAL A 81 17.73 -1.93 -7.21
N THR A 82 18.69 -1.19 -7.76
CA THR A 82 19.10 0.12 -7.24
C THR A 82 18.60 1.21 -8.16
N ILE A 83 17.67 2.03 -7.66
CA ILE A 83 17.09 3.18 -8.37
C ILE A 83 17.97 4.42 -8.06
N PRO A 84 18.48 5.13 -9.07
CA PRO A 84 19.35 6.28 -8.82
C PRO A 84 18.60 7.50 -8.28
N ASN A 85 19.29 8.33 -7.48
CA ASN A 85 18.73 9.52 -6.82
C ASN A 85 18.22 10.62 -7.77
N GLY A 86 18.40 10.49 -9.08
CA GLY A 86 17.87 11.43 -10.08
C GLY A 86 16.45 11.13 -10.54
N VAL A 87 15.94 9.93 -10.23
CA VAL A 87 14.61 9.50 -10.67
C VAL A 87 13.52 10.23 -9.89
N THR A 88 12.63 10.89 -10.62
CA THR A 88 11.49 11.65 -10.06
C THR A 88 10.15 10.94 -10.25
N SER A 89 10.06 10.04 -11.25
CA SER A 89 8.85 9.26 -11.52
C SER A 89 9.15 7.80 -11.80
N ILE A 90 8.32 6.93 -11.24
CA ILE A 90 8.28 5.50 -11.50
C ILE A 90 6.91 5.23 -12.14
N GLY A 91 6.90 4.78 -13.40
CA GLY A 91 5.69 4.55 -14.19
C GLY A 91 4.91 3.30 -13.78
N ASP A 92 3.87 3.00 -14.56
CA ASP A 92 2.98 1.88 -14.28
C ASP A 92 3.66 0.54 -14.56
N GLY A 93 3.46 -0.44 -13.66
CA GLY A 93 3.98 -1.80 -13.80
C GLY A 93 5.50 -1.89 -13.95
N VAL A 94 6.26 -0.87 -13.57
CA VAL A 94 7.73 -0.81 -13.84
C VAL A 94 8.43 -2.07 -13.37
N PHE A 95 8.18 -2.52 -12.16
CA PHE A 95 8.81 -3.70 -11.57
C PHE A 95 7.78 -4.82 -11.29
N GLU A 96 6.63 -4.79 -11.97
CA GLU A 96 5.58 -5.79 -11.81
C GLU A 96 6.11 -7.20 -12.11
N ASP A 97 5.64 -8.18 -11.32
CA ASP A 97 5.94 -9.60 -11.44
C ASP A 97 7.46 -9.91 -11.50
N ASN A 98 8.16 -9.45 -10.45
CA ASN A 98 9.56 -9.77 -10.20
C ASN A 98 9.72 -10.55 -8.87
N GLN A 99 10.94 -10.68 -8.38
CA GLN A 99 11.29 -11.39 -7.14
C GLN A 99 11.98 -10.45 -6.14
N LEU A 100 11.66 -9.16 -6.18
CA LEU A 100 12.29 -8.16 -5.31
C LEU A 100 11.94 -8.41 -3.85
N THR A 101 12.95 -8.57 -2.99
CA THR A 101 12.77 -8.75 -1.55
C THR A 101 12.83 -7.43 -0.78
N GLY A 102 13.39 -6.40 -1.39
CA GLY A 102 13.47 -5.04 -0.87
C GLY A 102 13.75 -4.04 -1.97
N VAL A 103 13.33 -2.81 -1.76
CA VAL A 103 13.61 -1.67 -2.65
C VAL A 103 13.80 -0.41 -1.83
N THR A 104 14.76 0.41 -2.24
CA THR A 104 14.91 1.78 -1.75
C THR A 104 14.36 2.73 -2.81
N ILE A 105 13.28 3.43 -2.47
CA ILE A 105 12.69 4.47 -3.31
C ILE A 105 13.41 5.79 -2.98
N PRO A 106 14.08 6.44 -3.95
CA PRO A 106 14.81 7.68 -3.69
C PRO A 106 13.91 8.84 -3.26
N ASN A 107 14.44 9.75 -2.44
CA ASN A 107 13.73 10.97 -2.02
C ASN A 107 13.44 11.97 -3.15
N SER A 108 13.92 11.72 -4.36
CA SER A 108 13.58 12.48 -5.57
C SER A 108 12.25 12.05 -6.19
N VAL A 109 11.76 10.82 -5.86
CA VAL A 109 10.52 10.28 -6.44
C VAL A 109 9.31 10.99 -5.85
N THR A 110 8.46 11.50 -6.72
CA THR A 110 7.22 12.19 -6.36
C THR A 110 5.96 11.41 -6.74
N VAL A 111 6.06 10.54 -7.75
CA VAL A 111 4.95 9.72 -8.26
C VAL A 111 5.40 8.27 -8.40
N ILE A 112 4.54 7.36 -7.94
CA ILE A 112 4.68 5.91 -8.13
C ILE A 112 3.40 5.43 -8.81
N GLY A 113 3.54 4.91 -10.03
CA GLY A 113 2.44 4.51 -10.91
C GLY A 113 1.72 3.25 -10.47
N ASP A 114 0.65 2.94 -11.21
CA ASP A 114 -0.19 1.78 -10.97
C ASP A 114 0.60 0.47 -11.12
N GLY A 115 0.45 -0.46 -10.19
CA GLY A 115 1.13 -1.75 -10.21
C GLY A 115 2.66 -1.71 -10.18
N ALA A 116 3.29 -0.56 -9.90
CA ALA A 116 4.74 -0.37 -10.08
C ALA A 116 5.61 -1.44 -9.40
N PHE A 117 5.19 -1.99 -8.27
CA PHE A 117 5.85 -3.07 -7.52
C PHE A 117 4.94 -4.26 -7.26
N MET A 118 3.83 -4.39 -8.00
CA MET A 118 2.88 -5.49 -7.83
C MET A 118 3.56 -6.85 -8.08
N GLY A 119 3.16 -7.89 -7.31
CA GLY A 119 3.63 -9.25 -7.55
C GLY A 119 5.13 -9.45 -7.28
N ASN A 120 5.63 -8.92 -6.16
CA ASN A 120 7.00 -9.09 -5.69
C ASN A 120 7.05 -9.82 -4.33
N GLN A 121 8.20 -9.82 -3.68
CA GLN A 121 8.44 -10.45 -2.38
C GLN A 121 8.90 -9.41 -1.35
N LEU A 122 8.46 -8.16 -1.49
CA LEU A 122 8.86 -7.07 -0.60
C LEU A 122 8.36 -7.33 0.83
N SER A 123 9.28 -7.44 1.77
CA SER A 123 8.95 -7.61 3.20
C SER A 123 8.76 -6.28 3.92
N SER A 124 9.32 -5.22 3.38
CA SER A 124 9.18 -3.84 3.87
C SER A 124 9.36 -2.83 2.74
N VAL A 125 8.78 -1.66 2.90
CA VAL A 125 9.00 -0.51 2.01
C VAL A 125 8.96 0.78 2.82
N THR A 126 9.85 1.71 2.50
CA THR A 126 9.78 3.09 3.00
C THR A 126 9.29 3.98 1.88
N ILE A 127 8.15 4.63 2.09
CA ILE A 127 7.59 5.62 1.14
C ILE A 127 8.18 6.99 1.50
N PRO A 128 8.93 7.62 0.59
CA PRO A 128 9.55 8.93 0.87
C PRO A 128 8.52 10.04 1.07
N ASN A 129 8.88 11.05 1.86
CA ASN A 129 8.05 12.25 2.07
C ASN A 129 7.91 13.14 0.81
N SER A 130 8.58 12.82 -0.27
CA SER A 130 8.41 13.45 -1.58
C SER A 130 7.21 12.90 -2.37
N VAL A 131 6.76 11.66 -2.03
CA VAL A 131 5.64 11.01 -2.72
C VAL A 131 4.33 11.66 -2.30
N THR A 132 3.53 12.08 -3.29
CA THR A 132 2.23 12.72 -3.07
C THR A 132 1.04 11.82 -3.41
N SER A 133 1.28 10.80 -4.24
CA SER A 133 0.26 9.81 -4.61
C SER A 133 0.87 8.43 -4.79
N ILE A 134 0.12 7.41 -4.42
CA ILE A 134 0.41 6.00 -4.62
C ILE A 134 -0.62 5.49 -5.61
N GLY A 135 -0.19 4.91 -6.74
CA GLY A 135 -1.08 4.36 -7.78
C GLY A 135 -1.84 3.12 -7.32
N SER A 136 -2.80 2.70 -8.15
CA SER A 136 -3.59 1.50 -7.90
C SER A 136 -2.71 0.25 -7.95
N PHE A 137 -2.95 -0.71 -7.04
CA PHE A 137 -2.21 -1.97 -6.95
C PHE A 137 -0.68 -1.84 -6.81
N THR A 138 -0.15 -0.65 -6.54
CA THR A 138 1.31 -0.37 -6.52
C THR A 138 2.12 -1.39 -5.73
N PHE A 139 1.70 -1.73 -4.52
CA PHE A 139 2.37 -2.71 -3.65
C PHE A 139 1.52 -3.98 -3.44
N ALA A 140 0.53 -4.22 -4.29
CA ALA A 140 -0.31 -5.40 -4.17
C ALA A 140 0.49 -6.70 -4.34
N LYS A 141 0.03 -7.79 -3.69
CA LYS A 141 0.65 -9.12 -3.79
C LYS A 141 2.15 -9.11 -3.45
N ASN A 142 2.47 -8.60 -2.26
CA ASN A 142 3.81 -8.63 -1.67
C ASN A 142 3.77 -9.33 -0.30
N GLN A 143 4.82 -9.16 0.50
CA GLN A 143 4.96 -9.76 1.84
C GLN A 143 5.15 -8.68 2.91
N LEU A 144 4.63 -7.47 2.69
CA LEU A 144 4.78 -6.35 3.62
C LEU A 144 4.14 -6.67 4.97
N SER A 145 4.91 -6.55 6.06
CA SER A 145 4.43 -6.77 7.43
C SER A 145 3.87 -5.51 8.08
N ASN A 146 4.32 -4.36 7.65
CA ASN A 146 3.84 -3.05 8.09
C ASN A 146 4.09 -2.00 7.00
N VAL A 147 3.36 -0.89 7.06
CA VAL A 147 3.59 0.27 6.21
C VAL A 147 3.20 1.55 6.94
N THR A 148 3.99 2.59 6.74
CA THR A 148 3.68 3.96 7.15
C THR A 148 3.45 4.80 5.90
N ILE A 149 2.26 5.37 5.77
CA ILE A 149 1.89 6.28 4.69
C ILE A 149 2.20 7.71 5.17
N PRO A 150 3.16 8.42 4.56
CA PRO A 150 3.57 9.75 5.02
C PRO A 150 2.50 10.81 4.76
N ASN A 151 2.56 11.92 5.49
CA ASN A 151 1.59 13.01 5.37
C ASN A 151 1.63 13.76 4.03
N SER A 152 2.65 13.56 3.22
CA SER A 152 2.71 14.03 1.85
C SER A 152 1.74 13.32 0.91
N VAL A 153 1.40 12.06 1.21
CA VAL A 153 0.47 11.27 0.40
C VAL A 153 -0.96 11.71 0.68
N THR A 154 -1.64 12.17 -0.36
CA THR A 154 -3.04 12.60 -0.32
C THR A 154 -3.97 11.65 -1.05
N VAL A 155 -3.42 10.77 -1.91
CA VAL A 155 -4.18 9.79 -2.70
C VAL A 155 -3.53 8.43 -2.60
N ILE A 156 -4.35 7.42 -2.29
CA ILE A 156 -3.99 6.00 -2.34
C ILE A 156 -4.93 5.36 -3.37
N GLY A 157 -4.36 4.80 -4.42
CA GLY A 157 -5.12 4.11 -5.47
C GLY A 157 -5.73 2.79 -4.99
N ASP A 158 -6.67 2.30 -5.74
CA ASP A 158 -7.40 1.07 -5.45
C ASP A 158 -6.45 -0.13 -5.31
N GLY A 159 -6.70 -0.97 -4.32
CA GLY A 159 -5.89 -2.17 -4.06
C GLY A 159 -4.41 -1.93 -3.77
N ALA A 160 -3.97 -0.70 -3.49
CA ALA A 160 -2.54 -0.35 -3.40
C ALA A 160 -1.72 -1.26 -2.48
N PHE A 161 -2.32 -1.79 -1.40
CA PHE A 161 -1.68 -2.71 -0.44
C PHE A 161 -2.39 -4.05 -0.32
N MET A 162 -3.26 -4.39 -1.30
CA MET A 162 -4.01 -5.65 -1.28
C MET A 162 -3.09 -6.87 -1.30
N GLY A 163 -3.46 -7.93 -0.54
CA GLY A 163 -2.75 -9.21 -0.59
C GLY A 163 -1.34 -9.15 -0.05
N ASN A 164 -1.18 -8.54 1.11
CA ASN A 164 0.08 -8.49 1.86
C ASN A 164 -0.04 -9.26 3.20
N GLN A 165 0.91 -9.07 4.09
CA GLN A 165 0.94 -9.66 5.43
C GLN A 165 0.89 -8.57 6.50
N LEU A 166 0.24 -7.43 6.22
CA LEU A 166 0.22 -6.27 7.11
C LEU A 166 -0.45 -6.62 8.44
N THR A 167 0.29 -6.51 9.52
CA THR A 167 -0.23 -6.61 10.90
C THR A 167 -0.56 -5.22 11.47
N SER A 168 0.03 -4.18 10.91
CA SER A 168 -0.21 -2.78 11.27
C SER A 168 -0.06 -1.85 10.06
N VAL A 169 -0.79 -0.74 10.08
CA VAL A 169 -0.69 0.34 9.11
C VAL A 169 -0.84 1.69 9.83
N THR A 170 0.01 2.64 9.47
CA THR A 170 -0.18 4.04 9.83
C THR A 170 -0.70 4.80 8.63
N ILE A 171 -1.94 5.26 8.69
CA ILE A 171 -2.60 6.01 7.61
C ILE A 171 -2.41 7.50 7.87
N SER A 172 -1.98 8.23 6.84
CA SER A 172 -1.79 9.68 6.89
C SER A 172 -3.08 10.44 7.21
N ASN A 173 -2.97 11.52 8.00
CA ASN A 173 -4.07 12.46 8.25
C ASN A 173 -4.42 13.32 7.01
N SER A 174 -3.71 13.17 5.89
CA SER A 174 -4.02 13.82 4.61
C SER A 174 -4.97 12.98 3.74
N ILE A 175 -5.26 11.74 4.14
CA ILE A 175 -6.16 10.85 3.40
C ILE A 175 -7.60 11.16 3.80
N THR A 176 -8.44 11.42 2.80
CA THR A 176 -9.89 11.69 2.98
C THR A 176 -10.78 10.53 2.52
N TYR A 177 -10.23 9.63 1.73
CA TYR A 177 -10.92 8.48 1.15
C TYR A 177 -10.02 7.23 1.22
N ILE A 178 -10.53 6.15 1.81
CA ILE A 178 -9.90 4.83 1.75
C ILE A 178 -10.63 4.05 0.66
N GLY A 179 -9.97 3.86 -0.50
CA GLY A 179 -10.58 3.36 -1.74
C GLY A 179 -10.86 1.86 -1.76
N PHE A 180 -11.26 1.40 -2.94
CA PHE A 180 -11.57 0.01 -3.24
C PHE A 180 -10.37 -0.91 -2.95
N LEU A 181 -10.56 -1.98 -2.14
CA LEU A 181 -9.58 -3.02 -1.84
C LEU A 181 -8.24 -2.53 -1.22
N VAL A 182 -8.10 -1.29 -0.79
CA VAL A 182 -6.79 -0.70 -0.41
C VAL A 182 -6.01 -1.57 0.56
N PHE A 183 -6.66 -2.11 1.61
CA PHE A 183 -6.04 -2.97 2.62
C PHE A 183 -6.65 -4.38 2.66
N ALA A 184 -7.31 -4.80 1.59
CA ALA A 184 -7.92 -6.12 1.49
C ALA A 184 -6.89 -7.25 1.60
N ASN A 185 -7.31 -8.41 2.12
CA ASN A 185 -6.46 -9.60 2.20
C ASN A 185 -5.12 -9.32 2.93
N ASN A 186 -5.22 -8.93 4.20
CA ASN A 186 -4.07 -8.68 5.07
C ASN A 186 -4.25 -9.38 6.44
N GLN A 187 -3.47 -9.02 7.43
CA GLN A 187 -3.48 -9.62 8.76
C GLN A 187 -3.68 -8.56 9.85
N LEU A 188 -4.34 -7.43 9.52
CA LEU A 188 -4.57 -6.34 10.47
C LEU A 188 -5.45 -6.80 11.62
N SER A 189 -4.95 -6.73 12.85
CA SER A 189 -5.73 -7.00 14.07
C SER A 189 -6.43 -5.76 14.62
N SER A 190 -5.95 -4.60 14.25
CA SER A 190 -6.54 -3.29 14.56
C SER A 190 -6.14 -2.28 13.48
N VAL A 191 -6.92 -1.23 13.33
CA VAL A 191 -6.62 -0.09 12.46
C VAL A 191 -7.11 1.20 13.10
N THR A 192 -6.30 2.25 12.99
CA THR A 192 -6.73 3.61 13.31
C THR A 192 -7.06 4.34 12.02
N ILE A 193 -8.35 4.63 11.83
CA ILE A 193 -8.84 5.42 10.69
C ILE A 193 -8.69 6.89 11.06
N PRO A 194 -7.99 7.72 10.26
CA PRO A 194 -7.80 9.14 10.58
C PRO A 194 -9.11 9.93 10.56
N ASN A 195 -9.17 11.00 11.37
CA ASN A 195 -10.31 11.94 11.41
C ASN A 195 -10.49 12.76 10.11
N SER A 196 -9.61 12.64 9.15
CA SER A 196 -9.74 13.21 7.81
C SER A 196 -10.61 12.37 6.87
N VAL A 197 -10.75 11.06 7.17
CA VAL A 197 -11.48 10.13 6.29
C VAL A 197 -12.99 10.39 6.39
N THR A 198 -13.62 10.56 5.23
CA THR A 198 -15.07 10.78 5.11
C THR A 198 -15.80 9.57 4.54
N VAL A 199 -15.13 8.76 3.73
CA VAL A 199 -15.72 7.56 3.11
C VAL A 199 -14.76 6.39 3.22
N ILE A 200 -15.31 5.23 3.59
CA ILE A 200 -14.62 3.94 3.54
C ILE A 200 -15.20 3.18 2.36
N GLY A 201 -14.39 2.93 1.35
CA GLY A 201 -14.76 2.34 0.07
C GLY A 201 -15.05 0.85 0.14
N ASP A 202 -15.54 0.33 -0.99
CA ASP A 202 -15.89 -1.08 -1.11
C ASP A 202 -14.69 -1.98 -0.83
N LEU A 203 -14.91 -3.04 -0.05
CA LEU A 203 -13.92 -4.08 0.25
C LEU A 203 -12.63 -3.56 0.92
N ALA A 204 -12.61 -2.32 1.43
CA ALA A 204 -11.38 -1.62 1.86
C ALA A 204 -10.56 -2.40 2.88
N PHE A 205 -11.18 -3.11 3.82
CA PHE A 205 -10.56 -3.92 4.87
C PHE A 205 -11.07 -5.37 4.88
N ILE A 206 -11.63 -5.84 3.75
CA ILE A 206 -12.11 -7.22 3.66
C ILE A 206 -10.99 -8.23 3.93
N GLU A 207 -11.34 -9.39 4.50
CA GLU A 207 -10.39 -10.48 4.77
C GLU A 207 -9.17 -10.02 5.57
N ASN A 208 -9.43 -9.51 6.78
CA ASN A 208 -8.41 -9.16 7.77
C ASN A 208 -8.69 -9.92 9.09
N ARG A 209 -8.05 -9.51 10.17
CA ARG A 209 -8.20 -10.10 11.51
C ARG A 209 -8.64 -9.06 12.54
N LEU A 210 -9.38 -8.04 12.11
CA LEU A 210 -9.81 -6.93 12.98
C LEU A 210 -10.71 -7.44 14.09
N THR A 211 -10.29 -7.25 15.33
CA THR A 211 -11.10 -7.57 16.52
C THR A 211 -11.91 -6.37 17.00
N SER A 212 -11.48 -5.17 16.63
CA SER A 212 -12.16 -3.91 16.90
C SER A 212 -11.81 -2.89 15.82
N VAL A 213 -12.71 -1.94 15.62
CA VAL A 213 -12.48 -0.77 14.76
C VAL A 213 -13.15 0.45 15.38
N THR A 214 -12.47 1.58 15.34
CA THR A 214 -13.04 2.88 15.68
C THR A 214 -13.30 3.65 14.40
N ILE A 215 -14.58 3.92 14.13
CA ILE A 215 -15.01 4.72 12.98
C ILE A 215 -15.10 6.17 13.43
N PRO A 216 -14.31 7.08 12.84
CA PRO A 216 -14.30 8.48 13.27
C PRO A 216 -15.59 9.24 12.89
N ASN A 217 -15.88 10.31 13.63
CA ASN A 217 -17.06 11.17 13.39
C ASN A 217 -17.03 11.95 12.07
N SER A 218 -15.97 11.84 11.30
CA SER A 218 -15.85 12.39 9.94
C SER A 218 -16.48 11.49 8.87
N VAL A 219 -16.62 10.18 9.16
CA VAL A 219 -17.13 9.21 8.20
C VAL A 219 -18.64 9.39 8.03
N THR A 220 -19.06 9.52 6.77
CA THR A 220 -20.47 9.63 6.36
C THR A 220 -21.00 8.37 5.68
N ASP A 221 -20.10 7.62 5.02
CA ASP A 221 -20.45 6.45 4.22
C ASP A 221 -19.46 5.32 4.45
N ILE A 222 -20.00 4.10 4.62
CA ILE A 222 -19.25 2.85 4.68
C ILE A 222 -19.80 1.96 3.58
N ASN A 223 -18.97 1.70 2.56
CA ASN A 223 -19.42 1.05 1.35
C ASN A 223 -19.40 -0.48 1.46
N GLU A 224 -19.80 -1.15 0.37
CA GLU A 224 -20.07 -2.59 0.33
C GLU A 224 -18.87 -3.41 0.82
N MET A 225 -19.15 -4.40 1.69
CA MET A 225 -18.19 -5.38 2.23
C MET A 225 -16.93 -4.77 2.88
N ALA A 226 -16.95 -3.47 3.26
CA ALA A 226 -15.75 -2.76 3.71
C ALA A 226 -15.01 -3.43 4.88
N PHE A 227 -15.72 -4.10 5.80
CA PHE A 227 -15.18 -4.83 6.95
C PHE A 227 -15.61 -6.30 6.99
N ALA A 228 -16.08 -6.85 5.87
CA ALA A 228 -16.48 -8.24 5.80
C ALA A 228 -15.29 -9.18 6.06
N TYR A 229 -15.57 -10.41 6.53
CA TYR A 229 -14.58 -11.44 6.82
C TYR A 229 -13.48 -10.94 7.78
N ASN A 230 -13.93 -10.50 8.98
CA ASN A 230 -13.06 -10.06 10.08
C ASN A 230 -13.45 -10.79 11.39
N GLN A 231 -12.99 -10.30 12.53
CA GLN A 231 -13.23 -10.91 13.85
C GLN A 231 -13.87 -9.90 14.82
N LEU A 232 -14.67 -8.95 14.29
CA LEU A 232 -15.30 -7.90 15.08
C LEU A 232 -16.39 -8.52 15.99
N THR A 233 -16.35 -8.19 17.29
CA THR A 233 -17.36 -8.61 18.26
C THR A 233 -18.36 -7.52 18.60
N GLY A 234 -18.00 -6.25 18.31
CA GLY A 234 -18.85 -5.09 18.49
C GLY A 234 -18.40 -3.95 17.59
N VAL A 235 -19.34 -3.06 17.26
CA VAL A 235 -19.06 -1.86 16.47
C VAL A 235 -19.90 -0.69 16.97
N THR A 236 -19.29 0.48 16.96
CA THR A 236 -19.98 1.77 17.17
C THR A 236 -19.96 2.55 15.86
N ILE A 237 -21.15 2.79 15.33
CA ILE A 237 -21.39 3.58 14.12
C ILE A 237 -21.71 5.01 14.58
N PRO A 238 -20.86 6.01 14.30
CA PRO A 238 -21.09 7.38 14.70
C PRO A 238 -22.32 7.99 14.03
N ASN A 239 -22.88 9.03 14.64
CA ASN A 239 -24.06 9.74 14.13
C ASN A 239 -23.84 10.43 12.76
N SER A 240 -22.60 10.59 12.36
CA SER A 240 -22.23 11.13 11.04
C SER A 240 -22.52 10.16 9.91
N VAL A 241 -22.50 8.85 10.18
CA VAL A 241 -22.74 7.83 9.15
C VAL A 241 -24.21 7.83 8.78
N THR A 242 -24.49 8.04 7.49
CA THR A 242 -25.84 8.08 6.93
C THR A 242 -26.15 6.84 6.09
N VAL A 243 -25.12 6.20 5.53
CA VAL A 243 -25.24 5.03 4.68
C VAL A 243 -24.25 3.95 5.08
N ILE A 244 -24.72 2.72 5.19
CA ILE A 244 -23.91 1.51 5.32
C ILE A 244 -24.32 0.59 4.17
N GLY A 245 -23.37 0.24 3.30
CA GLY A 245 -23.57 -0.61 2.14
C GLY A 245 -23.97 -2.05 2.49
N GLY A 246 -24.16 -2.87 1.47
CA GLY A 246 -24.44 -4.29 1.66
C GLY A 246 -23.25 -5.06 2.23
N TRP A 247 -23.49 -6.02 3.11
CA TRP A 247 -22.51 -6.93 3.67
C TRP A 247 -21.29 -6.30 4.34
N VAL A 248 -21.39 -5.03 4.75
CA VAL A 248 -20.26 -4.28 5.32
C VAL A 248 -19.58 -5.05 6.46
N PHE A 249 -20.36 -5.68 7.32
CA PHE A 249 -19.87 -6.42 8.49
C PHE A 249 -20.15 -7.93 8.41
N ALA A 250 -20.44 -8.46 7.21
CA ALA A 250 -20.69 -9.88 7.02
C ALA A 250 -19.49 -10.73 7.47
N GLU A 251 -19.76 -11.98 7.89
CA GLU A 251 -18.72 -12.92 8.34
C GLU A 251 -17.84 -12.34 9.47
N ASN A 252 -18.50 -11.70 10.45
CA ASN A 252 -17.93 -11.25 11.72
C ASN A 252 -18.60 -11.96 12.90
N GLN A 253 -18.31 -11.55 14.12
CA GLN A 253 -18.85 -12.14 15.36
C GLN A 253 -19.61 -11.10 16.18
N LEU A 254 -20.33 -10.19 15.52
CA LEU A 254 -20.96 -9.04 16.16
C LEU A 254 -22.09 -9.47 17.11
N THR A 255 -21.95 -9.06 18.36
CA THR A 255 -22.97 -9.24 19.41
C THR A 255 -23.46 -7.90 19.96
N VAL A 256 -22.75 -6.80 19.70
CA VAL A 256 -23.11 -5.46 20.14
C VAL A 256 -22.92 -4.48 18.98
N ILE A 257 -23.99 -3.74 18.67
CA ILE A 257 -23.97 -2.67 17.66
C ILE A 257 -24.55 -1.41 18.30
N THR A 258 -23.75 -0.34 18.35
CA THR A 258 -24.24 1.00 18.67
C THR A 258 -24.35 1.78 17.37
N ILE A 259 -25.52 2.34 17.10
CA ILE A 259 -25.80 2.99 15.81
C ILE A 259 -26.67 4.23 16.01
N GLY A 260 -26.45 5.26 15.18
CA GLY A 260 -27.27 6.46 15.11
C GLY A 260 -28.69 6.22 14.60
N ALA A 261 -29.52 7.24 14.66
CA ALA A 261 -30.85 7.20 14.07
C ALA A 261 -30.81 7.36 12.55
N ASN A 262 -31.81 6.76 11.88
CA ASN A 262 -32.07 6.94 10.45
C ASN A 262 -30.93 6.54 9.51
N VAL A 263 -29.99 5.70 9.96
CA VAL A 263 -28.94 5.16 9.11
C VAL A 263 -29.58 4.26 8.05
N LYS A 264 -29.24 4.49 6.80
CA LYS A 264 -29.67 3.65 5.69
C LYS A 264 -28.79 2.40 5.64
N LEU A 265 -29.38 1.22 5.85
CA LEU A 265 -28.68 -0.06 5.85
C LEU A 265 -28.94 -0.82 4.56
N GLY A 266 -27.93 -1.51 4.08
CA GLY A 266 -27.96 -2.31 2.86
C GLY A 266 -28.21 -1.40 1.65
N GLY A 267 -27.87 -1.79 0.48
CA GLY A 267 -28.17 -0.85 -0.48
C GLY A 267 -27.88 -1.10 -1.93
N ASP A 268 -28.66 -0.45 -2.69
CA ASP A 268 -28.61 -0.23 -4.12
C ASP A 268 -27.46 0.71 -4.52
N LEU A 269 -26.22 0.56 -4.08
CA LEU A 269 -25.33 1.67 -4.41
C LEU A 269 -24.55 1.55 -5.71
N TYR A 270 -24.32 0.36 -6.29
CA TYR A 270 -23.52 0.34 -7.53
C TYR A 270 -23.83 -0.72 -8.60
N PHE A 271 -24.65 -1.74 -8.36
CA PHE A 271 -24.88 -2.79 -9.36
C PHE A 271 -26.31 -2.89 -9.94
N ASN A 272 -27.19 -1.92 -9.68
CA ASN A 272 -28.60 -2.07 -10.01
C ASN A 272 -29.13 -1.18 -11.15
N HIS A 273 -28.32 -0.87 -12.15
CA HIS A 273 -28.88 -0.26 -13.37
C HIS A 273 -29.43 -1.26 -14.40
N ALA A 274 -29.33 -2.58 -14.14
CA ALA A 274 -29.73 -3.59 -15.13
C ALA A 274 -30.74 -4.64 -14.66
N ASN A 275 -31.13 -4.70 -13.38
CA ASN A 275 -32.03 -5.78 -12.94
C ASN A 275 -32.94 -5.39 -11.76
N PRO A 276 -34.23 -5.08 -11.98
CA PRO A 276 -35.18 -4.67 -10.94
C PRO A 276 -35.67 -5.81 -10.03
N GLY A 277 -34.98 -6.94 -9.96
CA GLY A 277 -35.32 -8.10 -9.15
C GLY A 277 -34.21 -8.57 -8.20
N VAL A 278 -33.16 -7.78 -7.95
CA VAL A 278 -32.02 -8.21 -7.14
C VAL A 278 -32.28 -7.97 -5.66
N ASN A 279 -32.04 -9.03 -4.89
CA ASN A 279 -32.21 -9.11 -3.45
C ASN A 279 -31.46 -8.00 -2.70
N PHE A 280 -32.13 -7.44 -1.72
CA PHE A 280 -31.56 -6.52 -0.73
C PHE A 280 -30.47 -7.27 0.05
N TYR A 281 -29.25 -6.80 0.01
CA TYR A 281 -28.15 -7.39 0.76
C TYR A 281 -28.03 -6.72 2.13
N PRO A 282 -28.15 -7.48 3.25
CA PRO A 282 -28.05 -6.91 4.59
C PRO A 282 -26.65 -6.32 4.84
N ALA A 283 -26.60 -5.25 5.59
CA ALA A 283 -25.32 -4.65 6.02
C ALA A 283 -24.64 -5.49 7.12
N PHE A 284 -25.47 -6.20 7.88
CA PHE A 284 -25.07 -7.05 9.00
C PHE A 284 -25.63 -8.45 8.86
N ASP A 285 -24.94 -9.43 9.42
CA ASP A 285 -25.50 -10.79 9.59
C ASP A 285 -26.57 -10.86 10.69
N SER A 286 -27.18 -12.03 10.85
CA SER A 286 -28.10 -12.36 11.95
C SER A 286 -29.40 -11.55 12.04
N GLY A 287 -29.88 -10.98 10.92
CA GLY A 287 -31.18 -10.29 10.88
C GLY A 287 -31.21 -8.95 11.64
N PHE A 288 -30.04 -8.34 11.88
CA PHE A 288 -29.97 -7.03 12.51
C PHE A 288 -30.67 -5.94 11.68
N ASP A 289 -30.49 -5.94 10.38
CA ASP A 289 -31.09 -4.94 9.47
C ASP A 289 -32.60 -4.90 9.58
N ASP A 290 -33.24 -6.08 9.58
CA ASP A 290 -34.69 -6.20 9.73
C ASP A 290 -35.13 -5.71 11.11
N PHE A 291 -34.39 -6.10 12.17
CA PHE A 291 -34.69 -5.65 13.53
C PHE A 291 -34.56 -4.13 13.67
N TYR A 292 -33.47 -3.52 13.19
CA TYR A 292 -33.27 -2.06 13.24
C TYR A 292 -34.36 -1.31 12.47
N ASN A 293 -34.72 -1.79 11.28
CA ASN A 293 -35.80 -1.21 10.49
C ASN A 293 -37.17 -1.32 11.21
N ALA A 294 -37.46 -2.47 11.83
CA ALA A 294 -38.69 -2.68 12.60
C ALA A 294 -38.77 -1.78 13.84
N GLN A 295 -37.65 -1.36 14.42
CA GLN A 295 -37.58 -0.37 15.50
C GLN A 295 -37.71 1.08 14.99
N GLY A 296 -38.04 1.30 13.73
CA GLY A 296 -38.12 2.63 13.13
C GLY A 296 -36.77 3.35 13.01
N ARG A 297 -35.70 2.61 12.89
CA ARG A 297 -34.31 3.10 12.74
C ARG A 297 -33.88 4.06 13.84
N ARG A 298 -34.21 3.71 15.08
CA ARG A 298 -33.85 4.54 16.23
C ARG A 298 -32.38 4.39 16.61
N ALA A 299 -31.77 5.47 17.06
CA ALA A 299 -30.47 5.40 17.70
C ALA A 299 -30.52 4.52 18.95
N GLY A 300 -29.47 3.74 19.20
CA GLY A 300 -29.38 2.90 20.38
C GLY A 300 -28.21 1.94 20.35
N THR A 301 -28.06 1.23 21.47
CA THR A 301 -27.15 0.09 21.57
C THR A 301 -27.97 -1.17 21.51
N TYR A 302 -27.71 -1.94 20.47
CA TYR A 302 -28.38 -3.19 20.14
C TYR A 302 -27.50 -4.36 20.59
N THR A 303 -28.09 -5.35 21.24
CA THR A 303 -27.36 -6.49 21.78
C THR A 303 -28.01 -7.77 21.29
N TYR A 304 -27.21 -8.69 20.74
CA TYR A 304 -27.63 -10.02 20.31
C TYR A 304 -27.38 -11.04 21.42
N ARG A 305 -28.43 -11.70 21.89
CA ARG A 305 -28.35 -12.76 22.90
C ARG A 305 -29.41 -13.84 22.65
N ASN A 306 -29.04 -15.11 22.86
CA ASN A 306 -29.96 -16.24 22.74
C ASN A 306 -30.75 -16.24 21.42
N GLY A 307 -30.09 -15.89 20.29
CA GLY A 307 -30.72 -15.92 18.99
C GLY A 307 -31.60 -14.71 18.65
N SER A 308 -31.56 -13.62 19.43
CA SER A 308 -32.41 -12.45 19.18
C SER A 308 -31.70 -11.11 19.52
N TRP A 309 -32.07 -10.07 18.79
CA TRP A 309 -31.65 -8.69 19.07
C TRP A 309 -32.56 -8.01 20.09
N SER A 310 -32.00 -7.16 20.90
CA SER A 310 -32.68 -6.25 21.80
C SER A 310 -32.01 -4.86 21.78
N VAL A 311 -32.77 -3.79 22.07
CA VAL A 311 -32.28 -2.41 22.08
C VAL A 311 -32.46 -1.76 23.44
N ARG A 312 -31.50 -0.94 23.84
CA ARG A 312 -31.58 -0.06 25.03
C ARG A 312 -31.56 1.40 24.61
#